data_7d7f08c693cb8e73785d0a339a6175d8
#
_entry.id   7d7f08c693cb8e73785d0a339a6175d8
#
_cell.length_a   1.000
_cell.length_b   1.000
_cell.length_c   1.000
_cell.angle_alpha   90.00
_cell.angle_beta   90.00
_cell.angle_gamma   90.00
#
_symmetry.space_group_name_H-M   'P 1'
#
loop_
_entity.id
_entity.type
_entity.pdbx_description
1 polymer ?
#
loop_
_entity_poly.entity_id
_entity_poly.type
_entity_poly.pdbx_seq_one_letter_code
_entity_poly.pdbx_strand_id
1 'polypeptide(L)'
;MAWSTTAPELPSGSAWEQEKSVYGRANHWSLSGTLHIARLNGRQFAVKAELTSGNGSYGTYYPPDKWTLRCDIGGVTGTEDTSFDVTKGTTTFYFVGEAGEGVNITVKVGGVGAAVAVQTATFTAPALFGDILYLNVNGSAKQVTRVLLNVNGTAKEALVKANP
;
A
#
# COMPACT_ATOMS: atom_id res chain seq x y z
N MET A 1 -7.99 5.10 -9.27
CA MET A 1 -7.37 3.84 -8.80
C MET A 1 -8.35 3.22 -7.82
N ALA A 2 -8.67 1.95 -7.96
CA ALA A 2 -9.70 1.28 -7.18
C ALA A 2 -9.09 0.20 -6.28
N TRP A 3 -9.76 -0.09 -5.16
CA TRP A 3 -9.46 -1.27 -4.36
C TRP A 3 -9.89 -2.54 -5.09
N SER A 4 -9.11 -3.61 -4.95
CA SER A 4 -9.32 -4.92 -5.55
C SER A 4 -9.15 -6.02 -4.51
N THR A 5 -9.76 -7.17 -4.73
CA THR A 5 -9.48 -8.39 -3.97
C THR A 5 -8.40 -9.26 -4.62
N THR A 6 -7.91 -8.86 -5.78
CA THR A 6 -6.81 -9.54 -6.48
C THR A 6 -5.48 -8.94 -6.04
N ALA A 7 -4.57 -9.79 -5.56
CA ALA A 7 -3.23 -9.37 -5.16
C ALA A 7 -2.43 -8.87 -6.37
N PRO A 8 -1.73 -7.73 -6.26
CA PRO A 8 -0.76 -7.34 -7.27
C PRO A 8 0.47 -8.25 -7.22
N GLU A 9 1.11 -8.43 -8.35
CA GLU A 9 2.40 -9.10 -8.40
C GLU A 9 3.47 -8.20 -7.80
N LEU A 10 4.21 -8.72 -6.82
CA LEU A 10 5.33 -8.01 -6.24
C LEU A 10 6.60 -8.31 -7.06
N PRO A 11 7.39 -7.27 -7.40
CA PRO A 11 8.68 -7.46 -8.04
C PRO A 11 9.62 -8.32 -7.19
N SER A 12 10.56 -8.98 -7.84
CA SER A 12 11.61 -9.73 -7.13
C SER A 12 12.37 -8.84 -6.17
N GLY A 13 12.49 -9.26 -4.93
CA GLY A 13 13.11 -8.51 -3.84
C GLY A 13 12.18 -7.51 -3.13
N SER A 14 10.95 -7.34 -3.59
CA SER A 14 9.91 -6.58 -2.89
C SER A 14 9.25 -7.42 -1.81
N ALA A 15 8.87 -6.79 -0.71
CA ALA A 15 8.13 -7.43 0.38
C ALA A 15 7.04 -6.50 0.90
N TRP A 16 6.05 -7.06 1.58
CA TRP A 16 5.12 -6.31 2.39
C TRP A 16 5.82 -5.84 3.65
N GLU A 17 5.75 -4.55 3.94
CA GLU A 17 6.47 -3.89 5.03
C GLU A 17 5.57 -2.93 5.80
N GLN A 18 6.10 -2.35 6.88
CA GLN A 18 5.45 -1.35 7.71
C GLN A 18 4.06 -1.80 8.21
N GLU A 19 3.99 -2.96 8.86
CA GLU A 19 2.73 -3.46 9.43
C GLU A 19 2.08 -2.42 10.36
N LYS A 20 0.80 -2.17 10.14
CA LYS A 20 -0.05 -1.32 10.98
C LYS A 20 -1.32 -2.08 11.34
N SER A 21 -1.65 -2.10 12.62
CA SER A 21 -2.89 -2.70 13.10
C SER A 21 -4.00 -1.66 13.17
N VAL A 22 -5.21 -2.08 12.86
CA VAL A 22 -6.44 -1.31 13.07
C VAL A 22 -7.41 -2.11 13.91
N TYR A 23 -8.11 -1.44 14.80
CA TYR A 23 -9.13 -2.04 15.65
C TYR A 23 -10.19 -1.02 16.03
N GLY A 24 -11.44 -1.39 15.86
CA GLY A 24 -12.57 -0.60 16.31
C GLY A 24 -13.73 -1.49 16.77
N ARG A 25 -14.47 -1.06 17.75
CA ARG A 25 -15.63 -1.79 18.27
C ARG A 25 -16.75 -0.84 18.67
N ALA A 26 -17.96 -1.23 18.36
CA ALA A 26 -19.19 -0.57 18.80
C ALA A 26 -20.23 -1.61 19.18
N ASN A 27 -21.50 -1.18 19.38
CA ASN A 27 -22.57 -2.03 19.91
C ASN A 27 -22.77 -3.32 19.12
N HIS A 28 -22.90 -3.22 17.80
CA HIS A 28 -23.22 -4.36 16.92
C HIS A 28 -22.07 -4.81 16.03
N TRP A 29 -20.97 -4.05 15.98
CA TRP A 29 -19.89 -4.29 15.05
C TRP A 29 -18.51 -4.21 15.71
N SER A 30 -17.60 -5.03 15.23
CA SER A 30 -16.18 -4.86 15.46
C SER A 30 -15.42 -5.01 14.15
N LEU A 31 -14.32 -4.29 14.05
CA LEU A 31 -13.39 -4.36 12.95
C LEU A 31 -11.99 -4.52 13.52
N SER A 32 -11.26 -5.49 13.03
CA SER A 32 -9.83 -5.63 13.31
C SER A 32 -9.08 -5.95 12.01
N GLY A 33 -7.80 -5.68 11.97
CA GLY A 33 -7.01 -6.07 10.83
C GLY A 33 -5.60 -5.54 10.85
N THR A 34 -4.87 -5.93 9.82
CA THR A 34 -3.51 -5.48 9.56
C THR A 34 -3.41 -4.88 8.17
N LEU A 35 -2.62 -3.84 8.08
CA LEU A 35 -2.33 -3.16 6.83
C LEU A 35 -0.82 -3.18 6.59
N HIS A 36 -0.43 -3.34 5.34
CA HIS A 36 0.96 -3.33 4.90
C HIS A 36 1.10 -2.50 3.64
N ILE A 37 2.31 -2.05 3.37
CA ILE A 37 2.65 -1.37 2.12
C ILE A 37 3.81 -2.11 1.44
N ALA A 38 3.86 -2.06 0.11
CA ALA A 38 4.98 -2.55 -0.67
C ALA A 38 5.26 -1.60 -1.84
N ARG A 39 6.53 -1.47 -2.24
CA ARG A 39 6.89 -0.83 -3.49
C ARG A 39 6.68 -1.84 -4.63
N LEU A 40 6.03 -1.39 -5.71
CA LEU A 40 5.93 -2.13 -6.96
C LEU A 40 7.06 -1.69 -7.91
N ASN A 41 6.72 -1.01 -9.00
CA ASN A 41 7.68 -0.55 -10.01
C ASN A 41 7.74 0.97 -10.02
N GLY A 42 8.93 1.54 -10.23
CA GLY A 42 9.10 2.99 -10.29
C GLY A 42 8.44 3.68 -9.11
N ARG A 43 7.43 4.52 -9.36
CA ARG A 43 6.68 5.24 -8.33
C ARG A 43 5.46 4.49 -7.79
N GLN A 44 5.13 3.33 -8.33
CA GLN A 44 3.98 2.57 -7.90
C GLN A 44 4.20 1.88 -6.55
N PHE A 45 3.19 1.91 -5.73
CA PHE A 45 3.11 1.18 -4.46
C PHE A 45 1.80 0.39 -4.38
N ALA A 46 1.78 -0.60 -3.53
CA ALA A 46 0.57 -1.30 -3.15
C ALA A 46 0.34 -1.23 -1.65
N VAL A 47 -0.92 -1.14 -1.25
CA VAL A 47 -1.37 -1.37 0.14
C VAL A 47 -2.13 -2.68 0.18
N LYS A 48 -1.84 -3.52 1.17
CA LYS A 48 -2.62 -4.70 1.52
C LYS A 48 -3.37 -4.42 2.81
N ALA A 49 -4.68 -4.67 2.82
CA ALA A 49 -5.54 -4.54 3.99
C ALA A 49 -6.24 -5.88 4.27
N GLU A 50 -5.81 -6.59 5.29
CA GLU A 50 -6.42 -7.83 5.77
C GLU A 50 -7.36 -7.48 6.91
N LEU A 51 -8.66 -7.44 6.64
CA LEU A 51 -9.67 -6.92 7.55
C LEU A 51 -10.66 -8.02 7.96
N THR A 52 -10.96 -8.08 9.23
CA THR A 52 -11.94 -9.02 9.81
C THR A 52 -13.04 -8.25 10.48
N SER A 53 -14.25 -8.49 10.01
CA SER A 53 -15.49 -8.05 10.68
C SER A 53 -15.90 -9.05 11.76
N GLY A 54 -16.35 -8.54 12.86
CA GLY A 54 -16.86 -9.34 13.98
C GLY A 54 -18.05 -8.70 14.66
N ASN A 55 -18.71 -9.46 15.52
CA ASN A 55 -19.78 -8.96 16.37
C ASN A 55 -19.24 -7.90 17.34
N GLY A 56 -20.04 -6.88 17.57
CA GLY A 56 -19.74 -5.85 18.56
C GLY A 56 -20.05 -6.29 20.00
N SER A 57 -20.28 -5.31 20.86
CA SER A 57 -20.51 -5.53 22.29
C SER A 57 -21.80 -6.33 22.57
N TYR A 58 -22.79 -6.25 21.69
CA TYR A 58 -24.07 -6.98 21.85
C TYR A 58 -24.06 -8.37 21.22
N GLY A 59 -22.95 -8.81 20.61
CA GLY A 59 -22.84 -10.13 20.02
C GLY A 59 -23.69 -10.35 18.76
N THR A 60 -24.18 -9.30 18.13
CA THR A 60 -25.04 -9.37 16.94
C THR A 60 -24.60 -8.34 15.89
N TYR A 61 -24.82 -8.67 14.61
CA TYR A 61 -24.73 -7.73 13.51
C TYR A 61 -26.06 -7.00 13.26
N TYR A 62 -25.95 -5.84 12.65
CA TYR A 62 -27.12 -5.10 12.16
C TYR A 62 -26.90 -4.79 10.66
N PRO A 63 -27.27 -5.71 9.74
CA PRO A 63 -27.23 -5.44 8.30
C PRO A 63 -28.32 -4.39 7.94
N PRO A 64 -28.18 -3.56 6.90
CA PRO A 64 -27.22 -3.71 5.80
C PRO A 64 -25.96 -2.84 5.90
N ASP A 65 -25.40 -2.68 7.08
CA ASP A 65 -24.25 -1.80 7.25
C ASP A 65 -23.01 -2.29 6.49
N LYS A 66 -22.17 -1.33 6.12
CA LYS A 66 -20.94 -1.57 5.38
C LYS A 66 -19.77 -0.82 6.00
N TRP A 67 -18.61 -1.46 5.95
CA TRP A 67 -17.34 -0.79 6.18
C TRP A 67 -16.91 -0.03 4.93
N THR A 68 -16.23 1.09 5.12
CA THR A 68 -15.56 1.83 4.04
C THR A 68 -14.05 1.72 4.19
N LEU A 69 -13.37 1.69 3.06
CA LEU A 69 -11.92 1.63 2.96
C LEU A 69 -11.46 2.71 1.98
N ARG A 70 -10.53 3.55 2.43
CA ARG A 70 -10.05 4.71 1.67
C ARG A 70 -8.54 4.82 1.76
N CYS A 71 -7.89 5.26 0.69
CA CYS A 71 -6.47 5.55 0.64
C CYS A 71 -6.23 7.01 0.22
N ASP A 72 -5.57 7.77 1.06
CA ASP A 72 -5.15 9.16 0.79
C ASP A 72 -3.63 9.17 0.54
N ILE A 73 -3.18 9.87 -0.49
CA ILE A 73 -1.79 9.97 -0.91
C ILE A 73 -1.33 11.42 -0.76
N GLY A 74 -0.30 11.66 0.07
CA GLY A 74 0.27 13.00 0.26
C GLY A 74 -0.73 14.01 0.84
N GLY A 75 -1.73 13.57 1.61
CA GLY A 75 -2.79 14.41 2.15
C GLY A 75 -3.91 14.73 1.14
N VAL A 76 -3.77 14.30 -0.11
CA VAL A 76 -4.84 14.39 -1.09
C VAL A 76 -5.80 13.25 -0.86
N THR A 77 -7.06 13.58 -0.66
CA THR A 77 -8.13 12.60 -0.50
C THR A 77 -8.21 11.72 -1.74
N GLY A 78 -8.03 10.41 -1.57
CA GLY A 78 -8.25 9.43 -2.63
C GLY A 78 -9.70 9.51 -3.10
N THR A 79 -9.90 9.55 -4.40
CA THR A 79 -11.24 9.73 -5.00
C THR A 79 -12.05 8.43 -5.04
N GLU A 80 -11.44 7.30 -4.70
CA GLU A 80 -12.09 6.00 -4.83
C GLU A 80 -12.08 5.26 -3.50
N ASP A 81 -13.25 5.29 -2.87
CA ASP A 81 -13.55 4.46 -1.71
C ASP A 81 -14.09 3.11 -2.17
N THR A 82 -13.81 2.06 -1.42
CA THR A 82 -14.57 0.81 -1.54
C THR A 82 -15.33 0.54 -0.26
N SER A 83 -16.35 -0.28 -0.37
CA SER A 83 -17.12 -0.73 0.79
C SER A 83 -17.31 -2.24 0.77
N PHE A 84 -17.41 -2.84 1.95
CA PHE A 84 -17.69 -4.25 2.12
C PHE A 84 -18.65 -4.49 3.26
N ASP A 85 -19.38 -5.59 3.18
CA ASP A 85 -20.43 -5.93 4.12
C ASP A 85 -19.83 -6.27 5.50
N VAL A 86 -20.43 -5.76 6.57
CA VAL A 86 -20.02 -6.04 7.95
C VAL A 86 -20.10 -7.52 8.32
N THR A 87 -20.91 -8.31 7.62
CA THR A 87 -21.06 -9.75 7.86
C THR A 87 -20.05 -10.62 7.13
N LYS A 88 -19.15 -10.03 6.32
CA LYS A 88 -18.24 -10.77 5.44
C LYS A 88 -17.21 -11.65 6.16
N GLY A 89 -16.94 -11.43 7.44
CA GLY A 89 -15.81 -12.08 8.11
C GLY A 89 -14.49 -11.47 7.67
N THR A 90 -13.49 -12.29 7.29
CA THR A 90 -12.17 -11.82 6.84
C THR A 90 -12.17 -11.58 5.35
N THR A 91 -11.66 -10.43 4.95
CA THR A 91 -11.49 -10.05 3.54
C THR A 91 -10.16 -9.32 3.36
N THR A 92 -9.43 -9.65 2.30
CA THR A 92 -8.20 -8.94 1.93
C THR A 92 -8.45 -8.05 0.73
N PHE A 93 -8.05 -6.80 0.87
CA PHE A 93 -8.11 -5.80 -0.18
C PHE A 93 -6.73 -5.31 -0.55
N TYR A 94 -6.56 -4.92 -1.79
CA TYR A 94 -5.33 -4.33 -2.33
C TYR A 94 -5.66 -3.03 -3.02
N PHE A 95 -4.83 -2.03 -2.78
CA PHE A 95 -4.86 -0.75 -3.48
C PHE A 95 -3.52 -0.54 -4.17
N VAL A 96 -3.54 -0.14 -5.42
CA VAL A 96 -2.32 0.24 -6.15
C VAL A 96 -2.39 1.73 -6.47
N GLY A 97 -1.36 2.46 -6.10
CA GLY A 97 -1.25 3.89 -6.30
C GLY A 97 0.16 4.31 -6.71
N GLU A 98 0.34 5.61 -6.87
CA GLU A 98 1.64 6.20 -7.19
C GLU A 98 2.03 7.25 -6.15
N ALA A 99 3.25 7.16 -5.67
CA ALA A 99 3.83 8.13 -4.75
C ALA A 99 5.35 8.16 -4.88
N GLY A 100 5.95 9.34 -4.72
CA GLY A 100 7.38 9.48 -4.52
C GLY A 100 7.82 8.84 -3.20
N GLU A 101 9.11 8.60 -3.05
CA GLU A 101 9.70 8.15 -1.79
C GLU A 101 9.39 9.12 -0.66
N GLY A 102 9.10 8.60 0.52
CA GLY A 102 8.84 9.41 1.72
C GLY A 102 7.48 10.09 1.78
N VAL A 103 6.64 9.97 0.75
CA VAL A 103 5.27 10.52 0.76
C VAL A 103 4.41 9.73 1.74
N ASN A 104 3.60 10.44 2.53
CA ASN A 104 2.65 9.80 3.45
C ASN A 104 1.49 9.18 2.68
N ILE A 105 1.21 7.92 2.98
CA ILE A 105 0.07 7.14 2.49
C ILE A 105 -0.81 6.86 3.69
N THR A 106 -2.01 7.40 3.70
CA THR A 106 -2.94 7.24 4.83
C THR A 106 -4.12 6.37 4.42
N VAL A 107 -4.28 5.26 5.12
CA VAL A 107 -5.41 4.34 4.93
C VAL A 107 -6.41 4.56 6.06
N LYS A 108 -7.65 4.81 5.70
CA LYS A 108 -8.77 4.98 6.62
C LYS A 108 -9.73 3.81 6.47
N VAL A 109 -10.05 3.18 7.58
CA VAL A 109 -10.98 2.06 7.66
C VAL A 109 -12.05 2.38 8.69
N GLY A 110 -13.30 2.29 8.32
CA GLY A 110 -14.39 2.57 9.23
C GLY A 110 -15.75 2.44 8.57
N GLY A 111 -16.81 2.78 9.26
CA GLY A 111 -18.12 2.58 8.72
C GLY A 111 -18.92 3.86 8.48
N VAL A 112 -19.42 4.04 7.25
CA VAL A 112 -20.64 4.82 7.03
C VAL A 112 -21.81 3.91 7.39
N GLY A 113 -22.57 4.28 8.43
CA GLY A 113 -23.67 3.47 8.97
C GLY A 113 -23.25 2.52 10.09
N ALA A 114 -22.00 2.06 10.16
CA ALA A 114 -21.48 1.38 11.34
C ALA A 114 -21.00 2.39 12.36
N ALA A 115 -21.44 2.33 13.59
CA ALA A 115 -21.10 3.29 14.65
C ALA A 115 -19.65 3.14 15.17
N VAL A 116 -18.76 2.51 14.40
CA VAL A 116 -17.35 2.37 14.71
C VAL A 116 -16.61 3.57 14.17
N ALA A 117 -15.82 4.22 15.02
CA ALA A 117 -14.98 5.33 14.60
C ALA A 117 -13.98 4.92 13.51
N VAL A 118 -13.73 5.82 12.58
CA VAL A 118 -12.75 5.59 11.52
C VAL A 118 -11.37 5.37 12.12
N GLN A 119 -10.77 4.24 11.80
CA GLN A 119 -9.40 3.90 12.15
C GLN A 119 -8.47 4.41 11.05
N THR A 120 -7.35 4.97 11.42
CA THR A 120 -6.39 5.56 10.48
C THR A 120 -5.01 4.97 10.67
N ALA A 121 -4.41 4.49 9.59
CA ALA A 121 -3.03 4.03 9.57
C ALA A 121 -2.26 4.85 8.52
N THR A 122 -1.11 5.40 8.92
CA THR A 122 -0.25 6.16 8.02
C THR A 122 1.05 5.41 7.78
N PHE A 123 1.40 5.26 6.52
CA PHE A 123 2.65 4.70 6.03
C PHE A 123 3.50 5.80 5.40
N THR A 124 4.79 5.58 5.40
CA THR A 124 5.71 6.32 4.53
C THR A 124 5.92 5.51 3.26
N ALA A 125 5.71 6.10 2.09
CA ALA A 125 5.92 5.39 0.84
C ALA A 125 7.36 4.83 0.79
N PRO A 126 7.54 3.52 0.53
CA PRO A 126 8.85 2.88 0.52
C PRO A 126 9.81 3.52 -0.48
N ALA A 127 11.10 3.30 -0.28
CA ALA A 127 12.12 3.76 -1.22
C ALA A 127 11.80 3.30 -2.65
N LEU A 128 12.04 4.18 -3.60
CA LEU A 128 11.89 3.84 -5.01
C LEU A 128 12.87 2.71 -5.35
N PHE A 129 12.39 1.69 -6.04
CA PHE A 129 13.33 0.82 -6.73
C PHE A 129 14.04 1.67 -7.78
N GLY A 130 15.34 1.83 -7.62
CA GLY A 130 16.15 2.33 -8.72
C GLY A 130 15.93 1.39 -9.90
N ASP A 131 15.76 1.95 -11.09
CA ASP A 131 15.79 1.14 -12.30
C ASP A 131 17.09 0.35 -12.29
N ILE A 132 16.99 -0.97 -12.17
CA ILE A 132 18.16 -1.82 -12.21
C ILE A 132 18.60 -1.81 -13.68
N LEU A 133 19.65 -1.05 -13.95
CA LEU A 133 20.24 -1.02 -15.28
C LEU A 133 20.99 -2.32 -15.50
N TYR A 134 20.62 -3.05 -16.55
CA TYR A 134 21.33 -4.22 -17.01
C TYR A 134 22.08 -3.90 -18.29
N LEU A 135 23.35 -4.27 -18.33
CA LEU A 135 24.14 -4.25 -19.55
C LEU A 135 24.27 -5.68 -20.11
N ASN A 136 24.10 -5.82 -21.42
CA ASN A 136 24.42 -7.06 -22.09
C ASN A 136 25.96 -7.15 -22.26
N VAL A 137 26.55 -8.10 -21.56
CA VAL A 137 28.00 -8.37 -21.67
C VAL A 137 28.15 -9.80 -22.20
N ASN A 138 28.58 -9.90 -23.45
CA ASN A 138 28.79 -11.20 -24.12
C ASN A 138 27.55 -12.12 -24.09
N GLY A 139 26.37 -11.56 -24.39
CA GLY A 139 25.11 -12.32 -24.40
C GLY A 139 24.48 -12.57 -23.04
N SER A 140 25.08 -12.10 -21.94
CA SER A 140 24.54 -12.24 -20.59
C SER A 140 24.14 -10.87 -20.02
N ALA A 141 22.94 -10.78 -19.44
CA ALA A 141 22.50 -9.60 -18.72
C ALA A 141 23.28 -9.47 -17.39
N LYS A 142 24.04 -8.41 -17.25
CA LYS A 142 24.76 -8.07 -16.01
C LYS A 142 24.15 -6.86 -15.38
N GLN A 143 23.80 -6.97 -14.09
CA GLN A 143 23.30 -5.83 -13.32
C GLN A 143 24.40 -4.77 -13.19
N VAL A 144 24.04 -3.52 -13.48
CA VAL A 144 24.95 -2.37 -13.27
C VAL A 144 24.82 -1.91 -11.84
N THR A 145 25.87 -2.11 -11.07
CA THR A 145 25.92 -1.66 -9.67
C THR A 145 26.52 -0.26 -9.54
N ARG A 146 27.16 0.23 -10.61
CA ARG A 146 27.86 1.52 -10.59
C ARG A 146 28.06 2.06 -12.01
N VAL A 147 27.76 3.33 -12.23
CA VAL A 147 28.06 4.04 -13.46
C VAL A 147 29.13 5.10 -13.18
N LEU A 148 30.22 5.06 -13.91
CA LEU A 148 31.27 6.07 -13.84
C LEU A 148 31.22 6.91 -15.10
N LEU A 149 31.17 8.23 -14.95
CA LEU A 149 31.28 9.18 -16.03
C LEU A 149 32.73 9.73 -16.04
N ASN A 150 33.32 9.76 -17.21
CA ASN A 150 34.60 10.46 -17.39
C ASN A 150 34.34 11.95 -17.55
N VAL A 151 34.75 12.75 -16.58
CA VAL A 151 34.65 14.20 -16.62
C VAL A 151 36.04 14.77 -16.56
N ASN A 152 36.52 15.29 -17.70
CA ASN A 152 37.86 15.87 -17.86
C ASN A 152 38.98 14.91 -17.39
N GLY A 153 38.92 13.65 -17.82
CA GLY A 153 39.94 12.65 -17.50
C GLY A 153 39.77 12.02 -16.09
N THR A 154 38.79 12.44 -15.31
CA THR A 154 38.52 11.89 -13.97
C THR A 154 37.23 11.11 -13.97
N ALA A 155 37.25 9.85 -13.49
CA ALA A 155 36.07 9.05 -13.31
C ALA A 155 35.27 9.57 -12.10
N LYS A 156 34.02 10.01 -12.33
CA LYS A 156 33.05 10.42 -11.30
C LYS A 156 31.88 9.47 -11.28
N GLU A 157 31.46 9.08 -10.08
CA GLU A 157 30.27 8.25 -9.92
C GLU A 157 29.03 9.04 -10.29
N ALA A 158 28.24 8.51 -11.21
CA ALA A 158 26.96 9.05 -11.55
C ALA A 158 25.87 8.35 -10.72
N LEU A 159 25.04 9.14 -10.05
CA LEU A 159 23.79 8.64 -9.53
C LEU A 159 22.86 8.38 -10.71
N VAL A 160 22.59 7.12 -11.01
CA VAL A 160 21.52 6.75 -11.92
C VAL A 160 20.22 7.01 -11.18
N LYS A 161 19.64 8.20 -11.39
CA LYS A 161 18.26 8.44 -10.95
C LYS A 161 17.35 7.88 -12.02
N ALA A 162 16.41 7.02 -11.62
CA ALA A 162 15.28 6.71 -12.48
C ALA A 162 14.60 8.03 -12.89
N ASN A 163 14.41 8.21 -14.18
CA ASN A 163 13.68 9.36 -14.68
C ASN A 163 12.21 9.17 -14.29
N PRO A 164 11.53 10.20 -13.75
CA PRO A 164 10.16 10.12 -13.31
C PRO A 164 9.18 9.78 -14.44
#